data_d9c4ee314bb714c1bcdfecda462d16df
#
_entry.id   d9c4ee314bb714c1bcdfecda462d16df
#
_cell.length_a   1.000
_cell.length_b   1.000
_cell.length_c   1.000
_cell.angle_alpha   90.00
_cell.angle_beta   90.00
_cell.angle_gamma   90.00
#
_symmetry.space_group_name_H-M   'P 1'
#
loop_
_entity.id
_entity.type
_entity.pdbx_description
1 polymer ?
#
loop_
_entity_poly.entity_id
_entity_poly.type
_entity_poly.pdbx_seq_one_letter_code
_entity_poly.pdbx_strand_id
1 'polypeptide(L)'
;MPSDFVGRFFLFIFASRMHKMITILGPTASGKTPVAARLASEIGGEVISADSRQVYRRMDIGTGKDLDDFTLTVNHETITVPYHLIDIREPGTKYNLFEYQQDFYDVYQDIRRRGKEPILCGGTGLYIEAVLKGYKLSPVPQNQPLRDSLEGKPLTELTEMLTELKARNGSVMHNTTDVDSCQRAIRAIEIETYNLEHPTPRRELPSVDSIIIGIDIDRDLRREKITRRLQKRLEEGMVDEVQALLREGIPAEDLIYYGLEYKFVTEYLTRQVTYDEMFKRLEIAIHQFAKRQMTWFRGMERRGFVIHWIDSTLPMEEKIERIKELWQ
;
A
#
# COMPACT_ATOMS: atom_id res chain seq x y z
N MET A 1 -44.55 13.23 -30.03
CA MET A 1 -43.14 12.93 -30.10
C MET A 1 -42.34 14.21 -29.85
N PRO A 2 -41.80 14.45 -28.69
CA PRO A 2 -40.40 14.64 -28.44
C PRO A 2 -40.03 14.29 -26.97
N SER A 3 -39.62 13.06 -26.69
CA SER A 3 -39.15 12.65 -25.34
C SER A 3 -37.70 12.13 -25.32
N ASP A 4 -37.03 12.04 -26.45
CA ASP A 4 -35.67 11.48 -26.52
C ASP A 4 -34.53 12.51 -26.46
N PHE A 5 -34.85 13.82 -26.48
CA PHE A 5 -33.81 14.87 -26.52
C PHE A 5 -33.31 15.27 -25.11
N VAL A 6 -34.13 15.09 -24.11
CA VAL A 6 -33.78 15.47 -22.71
C VAL A 6 -32.87 14.43 -22.06
N GLY A 7 -33.06 13.16 -22.36
CA GLY A 7 -32.23 12.06 -21.82
C GLY A 7 -30.79 12.06 -22.33
N ARG A 8 -30.57 12.47 -23.59
CA ARG A 8 -29.23 12.59 -24.19
C ARG A 8 -28.44 13.79 -23.71
N PHE A 9 -29.15 14.88 -23.34
CA PHE A 9 -28.50 16.09 -22.82
C PHE A 9 -28.03 15.92 -21.38
N PHE A 10 -28.72 15.11 -20.57
CA PHE A 10 -28.28 14.79 -19.19
C PHE A 10 -27.09 13.82 -19.16
N LEU A 11 -26.97 12.91 -20.13
CA LEU A 11 -25.77 12.04 -20.25
C LEU A 11 -24.54 12.80 -20.75
N PHE A 12 -24.71 13.90 -21.48
CA PHE A 12 -23.58 14.70 -21.98
C PHE A 12 -23.03 15.72 -20.96
N ILE A 13 -23.82 16.09 -19.95
CA ILE A 13 -23.36 17.03 -18.89
C ILE A 13 -22.53 16.32 -17.83
N PHE A 14 -22.68 14.99 -17.68
CA PHE A 14 -21.84 14.18 -16.77
C PHE A 14 -20.53 13.67 -17.39
N ALA A 15 -20.29 13.92 -18.66
CA ALA A 15 -18.98 13.73 -19.31
C ALA A 15 -18.04 14.95 -19.11
N SER A 16 -18.24 15.75 -18.05
CA SER A 16 -17.28 16.78 -17.65
C SER A 16 -16.02 16.11 -17.10
N ARG A 17 -14.94 16.20 -17.88
CA ARG A 17 -13.53 15.95 -17.51
C ARG A 17 -13.37 15.23 -16.16
N MET A 18 -13.43 13.90 -16.17
CA MET A 18 -12.93 13.14 -15.03
C MET A 18 -11.42 13.42 -14.98
N HIS A 19 -11.01 14.22 -14.03
CA HIS A 19 -9.60 14.44 -13.77
C HIS A 19 -8.90 13.12 -13.49
N LYS A 20 -7.64 13.03 -13.86
CA LYS A 20 -6.80 11.89 -13.49
C LYS A 20 -6.79 11.76 -11.96
N MET A 21 -6.77 10.54 -11.46
CA MET A 21 -6.49 10.33 -10.03
C MET A 21 -5.11 10.90 -9.68
N ILE A 22 -4.94 11.36 -8.46
CA ILE A 22 -3.61 11.74 -7.96
C ILE A 22 -3.08 10.61 -7.08
N THR A 23 -1.86 10.16 -7.36
CA THR A 23 -1.14 9.19 -6.52
C THR A 23 0.02 9.89 -5.83
N ILE A 24 0.05 9.88 -4.49
CA ILE A 24 1.14 10.44 -3.69
C ILE A 24 1.90 9.28 -3.05
N LEU A 25 3.14 9.09 -3.46
CA LEU A 25 4.01 8.04 -2.95
C LEU A 25 5.28 8.62 -2.32
N GLY A 26 5.93 7.80 -1.52
CA GLY A 26 7.20 8.15 -0.89
C GLY A 26 7.58 7.16 0.19
N PRO A 27 8.85 7.16 0.62
CA PRO A 27 9.30 6.27 1.68
C PRO A 27 8.67 6.66 3.03
N THR A 28 8.81 5.77 4.02
CA THR A 28 8.41 6.12 5.40
C THR A 28 9.13 7.39 5.85
N ALA A 29 8.45 8.21 6.68
CA ALA A 29 8.91 9.50 7.19
C ALA A 29 9.16 10.59 6.12
N SER A 30 8.63 10.46 4.88
CA SER A 30 8.74 11.51 3.84
C SER A 30 7.72 12.65 4.00
N GLY A 31 6.66 12.48 4.81
CA GLY A 31 5.59 13.49 4.94
C GLY A 31 4.52 13.43 3.84
N LYS A 32 4.34 12.27 3.20
CA LYS A 32 3.32 12.09 2.14
C LYS A 32 1.89 12.25 2.64
N THR A 33 1.56 11.78 3.85
CA THR A 33 0.19 11.82 4.40
C THR A 33 -0.30 13.25 4.63
N PRO A 34 0.45 14.15 5.31
CA PRO A 34 0.07 15.56 5.41
C PRO A 34 -0.14 16.25 4.06
N VAL A 35 0.69 15.92 3.04
CA VAL A 35 0.52 16.47 1.68
C VAL A 35 -0.78 15.97 1.05
N ALA A 36 -1.09 14.67 1.18
CA ALA A 36 -2.32 14.10 0.65
C ALA A 36 -3.58 14.70 1.33
N ALA A 37 -3.56 14.82 2.65
CA ALA A 37 -4.66 15.41 3.41
C ALA A 37 -4.86 16.90 3.06
N ARG A 38 -3.77 17.69 3.00
CA ARG A 38 -3.86 19.10 2.61
C ARG A 38 -4.40 19.27 1.19
N LEU A 39 -3.88 18.51 0.23
CA LEU A 39 -4.39 18.53 -1.14
C LEU A 39 -5.87 18.17 -1.19
N ALA A 40 -6.28 17.08 -0.52
CA ALA A 40 -7.66 16.63 -0.48
C ALA A 40 -8.61 17.73 0.05
N SER A 41 -8.22 18.44 1.11
CA SER A 41 -9.02 19.53 1.68
C SER A 41 -9.22 20.69 0.69
N GLU A 42 -8.27 20.93 -0.22
CA GLU A 42 -8.34 22.05 -1.18
C GLU A 42 -9.08 21.70 -2.48
N ILE A 43 -9.04 20.42 -2.91
CA ILE A 43 -9.72 20.00 -4.15
C ILE A 43 -11.03 19.26 -3.91
N GLY A 44 -11.50 19.17 -2.65
CA GLY A 44 -12.69 18.42 -2.28
C GLY A 44 -12.54 16.91 -2.48
N GLY A 45 -11.32 16.41 -2.28
CA GLY A 45 -10.96 15.01 -2.46
C GLY A 45 -11.06 14.16 -1.20
N GLU A 46 -10.81 12.86 -1.37
CA GLU A 46 -10.75 11.87 -0.31
C GLU A 46 -9.52 10.97 -0.50
N VAL A 47 -8.89 10.57 0.61
CA VAL A 47 -7.64 9.81 0.56
C VAL A 47 -7.90 8.31 0.64
N ILE A 48 -7.29 7.53 -0.26
CA ILE A 48 -7.27 6.07 -0.23
C ILE A 48 -5.88 5.64 0.21
N SER A 49 -5.76 4.93 1.32
CA SER A 49 -4.46 4.45 1.81
C SER A 49 -3.92 3.30 0.95
N ALA A 50 -2.65 3.40 0.56
CA ALA A 50 -1.87 2.33 -0.05
C ALA A 50 -0.77 1.85 0.93
N ASP A 51 -1.18 1.54 2.15
CA ASP A 51 -0.31 0.95 3.18
C ASP A 51 -0.86 -0.40 3.64
N SER A 52 -0.08 -1.46 3.46
CA SER A 52 -0.49 -2.83 3.77
C SER A 52 -0.61 -3.13 5.27
N ARG A 53 -0.25 -2.19 6.14
CA ARG A 53 -0.26 -2.36 7.59
C ARG A 53 -1.34 -1.53 8.27
N GLN A 54 -1.66 -0.36 7.73
CA GLN A 54 -2.69 0.52 8.28
C GLN A 54 -4.12 -0.02 8.16
N VAL A 55 -4.30 -1.12 7.45
CA VAL A 55 -5.60 -1.80 7.30
C VAL A 55 -6.13 -2.43 8.59
N TYR A 56 -5.24 -2.71 9.56
CA TYR A 56 -5.59 -3.43 10.79
C TYR A 56 -6.03 -2.48 11.90
N ARG A 57 -7.20 -2.73 12.48
CA ARG A 57 -7.75 -1.98 13.61
C ARG A 57 -6.88 -2.13 14.86
N ARG A 58 -6.84 -1.10 15.71
CA ARG A 58 -6.12 -1.13 17.00
C ARG A 58 -4.62 -1.39 16.87
N MET A 59 -4.09 -1.24 15.69
CA MET A 59 -2.66 -1.30 15.37
C MET A 59 -2.23 0.07 14.86
N ASP A 60 -2.23 1.07 15.75
CA ASP A 60 -2.20 2.48 15.37
C ASP A 60 -0.78 3.03 15.41
N ILE A 61 -0.12 2.88 16.57
CA ILE A 61 1.22 3.43 16.81
C ILE A 61 2.26 2.67 15.97
N GLY A 62 2.24 1.34 16.05
CA GLY A 62 3.21 0.49 15.34
C GLY A 62 3.09 0.58 13.81
N THR A 63 1.88 0.72 13.26
CA THR A 63 1.70 0.89 11.80
C THR A 63 1.86 2.33 11.34
N GLY A 64 1.82 3.28 12.28
CA GLY A 64 1.94 4.70 12.00
C GLY A 64 0.81 5.26 11.18
N LYS A 65 -0.39 5.06 11.63
CA LYS A 65 -1.58 5.63 10.99
C LYS A 65 -1.57 7.14 11.02
N ASP A 66 -1.04 7.74 12.12
CA ASP A 66 -0.92 9.19 12.29
C ASP A 66 -2.24 9.89 11.86
N LEU A 67 -3.39 9.44 12.39
CA LEU A 67 -4.74 9.85 11.94
C LEU A 67 -4.99 11.35 12.14
N ASP A 68 -4.26 11.99 13.04
CA ASP A 68 -4.31 13.43 13.22
C ASP A 68 -3.89 14.22 11.97
N ASP A 69 -3.08 13.61 11.08
CA ASP A 69 -2.70 14.21 9.80
C ASP A 69 -3.91 14.49 8.90
N PHE A 70 -5.04 13.81 9.10
CA PHE A 70 -6.28 14.01 8.35
C PHE A 70 -7.18 15.10 8.95
N THR A 71 -6.84 15.64 10.11
CA THR A 71 -7.54 16.74 10.76
C THR A 71 -6.76 18.03 10.60
N LEU A 72 -7.29 18.94 9.80
CA LEU A 72 -6.62 20.17 9.42
C LEU A 72 -7.36 21.39 9.97
N THR A 73 -6.60 22.41 10.38
CA THR A 73 -7.17 23.72 10.69
C THR A 73 -6.99 24.64 9.47
N VAL A 74 -8.09 24.98 8.81
CA VAL A 74 -8.10 25.85 7.62
C VAL A 74 -9.04 27.02 7.93
N ASN A 75 -8.55 28.25 7.84
CA ASN A 75 -9.34 29.49 8.11
C ASN A 75 -10.06 29.46 9.48
N HIS A 76 -9.39 28.95 10.53
CA HIS A 76 -9.93 28.79 11.89
C HIS A 76 -11.03 27.73 12.03
N GLU A 77 -11.33 26.96 10.99
CA GLU A 77 -12.24 25.81 11.05
C GLU A 77 -11.45 24.50 11.04
N THR A 78 -11.91 23.54 11.85
CA THR A 78 -11.34 22.20 11.86
C THR A 78 -12.05 21.34 10.81
N ILE A 79 -11.31 20.84 9.84
CA ILE A 79 -11.80 19.99 8.75
C ILE A 79 -11.16 18.62 8.89
N THR A 80 -11.98 17.56 8.89
CA THR A 80 -11.49 16.19 8.80
C THR A 80 -11.62 15.71 7.35
N VAL A 81 -10.49 15.37 6.74
CA VAL A 81 -10.43 14.80 5.38
C VAL A 81 -10.84 13.33 5.44
N PRO A 82 -11.83 12.90 4.64
CA PRO A 82 -12.19 11.50 4.58
C PRO A 82 -11.03 10.63 4.07
N TYR A 83 -10.82 9.50 4.75
CA TYR A 83 -9.82 8.51 4.37
C TYR A 83 -10.42 7.11 4.33
N HIS A 84 -9.84 6.25 3.50
CA HIS A 84 -10.34 4.91 3.22
C HIS A 84 -9.20 3.88 3.26
N LEU A 85 -9.56 2.62 3.47
CA LEU A 85 -8.66 1.46 3.56
C LEU A 85 -7.68 1.56 4.74
N ILE A 86 -8.12 2.25 5.80
CA ILE A 86 -7.52 2.25 7.13
C ILE A 86 -8.55 1.61 8.08
N ASP A 87 -8.13 0.79 9.03
CA ASP A 87 -9.01 0.15 10.01
C ASP A 87 -10.15 -0.71 9.43
N ILE A 88 -9.86 -1.46 8.39
CA ILE A 88 -10.86 -2.29 7.68
C ILE A 88 -10.77 -3.79 8.01
N ARG A 89 -9.76 -4.20 8.75
CA ARG A 89 -9.53 -5.62 9.14
C ARG A 89 -9.22 -5.74 10.62
N GLU A 90 -9.65 -6.85 11.23
CA GLU A 90 -9.28 -7.15 12.60
C GLU A 90 -7.86 -7.76 12.67
N PRO A 91 -7.07 -7.47 13.73
CA PRO A 91 -5.85 -8.20 14.02
C PRO A 91 -6.12 -9.71 14.16
N GLY A 92 -5.16 -10.56 13.79
CA GLY A 92 -5.36 -12.01 13.70
C GLY A 92 -5.78 -12.47 12.31
N THR A 93 -6.14 -11.55 11.39
CA THR A 93 -6.48 -11.86 10.00
C THR A 93 -5.32 -11.55 9.04
N LYS A 94 -5.35 -12.13 7.86
CA LYS A 94 -4.36 -11.84 6.80
C LYS A 94 -5.05 -11.12 5.66
N TYR A 95 -4.48 -10.01 5.26
CA TYR A 95 -4.95 -9.19 4.15
C TYR A 95 -3.93 -9.21 3.01
N ASN A 96 -4.38 -9.49 1.81
CA ASN A 96 -3.51 -9.73 0.67
C ASN A 96 -3.73 -8.72 -0.47
N LEU A 97 -2.87 -8.76 -1.49
CA LEU A 97 -2.91 -7.85 -2.62
C LEU A 97 -4.20 -7.93 -3.43
N PHE A 98 -4.79 -9.12 -3.57
CA PHE A 98 -6.06 -9.30 -4.29
C PHE A 98 -7.20 -8.58 -3.55
N GLU A 99 -7.33 -8.79 -2.24
CA GLU A 99 -8.33 -8.11 -1.40
C GLU A 99 -8.15 -6.60 -1.45
N TYR A 100 -6.90 -6.11 -1.32
CA TYR A 100 -6.61 -4.69 -1.44
C TYR A 100 -7.08 -4.12 -2.78
N GLN A 101 -6.80 -4.81 -3.87
CA GLN A 101 -7.18 -4.34 -5.19
C GLN A 101 -8.69 -4.25 -5.35
N GLN A 102 -9.46 -5.24 -4.85
CA GLN A 102 -10.92 -5.20 -4.88
C GLN A 102 -11.46 -4.04 -4.03
N ASP A 103 -11.02 -3.95 -2.77
CA ASP A 103 -11.45 -2.88 -1.86
C ASP A 103 -11.07 -1.48 -2.42
N PHE A 104 -9.90 -1.36 -3.07
CA PHE A 104 -9.50 -0.12 -3.74
C PHE A 104 -10.48 0.28 -4.86
N TYR A 105 -10.83 -0.63 -5.75
CA TYR A 105 -11.73 -0.30 -6.86
C TYR A 105 -13.14 0.04 -6.38
N ASP A 106 -13.64 -0.64 -5.37
CA ASP A 106 -14.95 -0.35 -4.81
C ASP A 106 -14.98 1.07 -4.19
N VAL A 107 -13.97 1.43 -3.42
CA VAL A 107 -13.81 2.78 -2.83
C VAL A 107 -13.59 3.84 -3.92
N TYR A 108 -12.70 3.58 -4.87
CA TYR A 108 -12.43 4.49 -5.99
C TYR A 108 -13.69 4.83 -6.79
N GLN A 109 -14.49 3.82 -7.14
CA GLN A 109 -15.74 4.02 -7.85
C GLN A 109 -16.79 4.77 -7.02
N ASP A 110 -16.84 4.51 -5.69
CA ASP A 110 -17.75 5.21 -4.81
C ASP A 110 -17.42 6.71 -4.70
N ILE A 111 -16.14 7.05 -4.49
CA ILE A 111 -15.66 8.43 -4.45
C ILE A 111 -16.02 9.15 -5.74
N ARG A 112 -15.73 8.52 -6.90
CA ARG A 112 -16.07 9.10 -8.22
C ARG A 112 -17.57 9.28 -8.42
N ARG A 113 -18.40 8.33 -8.00
CA ARG A 113 -19.88 8.45 -8.09
C ARG A 113 -20.42 9.62 -7.26
N ARG A 114 -19.78 9.93 -6.14
CA ARG A 114 -20.13 11.09 -5.31
C ARG A 114 -19.57 12.41 -5.85
N GLY A 115 -18.91 12.40 -7.02
CA GLY A 115 -18.31 13.59 -7.62
C GLY A 115 -17.12 14.13 -6.84
N LYS A 116 -16.42 13.28 -6.09
CA LYS A 116 -15.22 13.63 -5.32
C LYS A 116 -13.95 13.15 -6.02
N GLU A 117 -12.81 13.74 -5.65
CA GLU A 117 -11.52 13.40 -6.24
C GLU A 117 -10.78 12.36 -5.38
N PRO A 118 -10.50 11.15 -5.91
CA PRO A 118 -9.73 10.15 -5.18
C PRO A 118 -8.24 10.49 -5.22
N ILE A 119 -7.58 10.42 -4.06
CA ILE A 119 -6.14 10.58 -3.90
C ILE A 119 -5.59 9.29 -3.31
N LEU A 120 -4.80 8.55 -4.08
CA LEU A 120 -4.11 7.35 -3.60
C LEU A 120 -2.84 7.77 -2.86
N CYS A 121 -2.70 7.43 -1.57
CA CYS A 121 -1.54 7.82 -0.77
C CYS A 121 -0.92 6.63 -0.07
N GLY A 122 0.38 6.38 -0.25
CA GLY A 122 1.02 5.32 0.51
C GLY A 122 2.48 5.03 0.20
N GLY A 123 3.00 4.03 0.90
CA GLY A 123 4.39 3.56 0.78
C GLY A 123 4.53 2.12 0.30
N THR A 124 3.43 1.38 0.14
CA THR A 124 3.46 -0.01 -0.35
C THR A 124 3.44 -0.02 -1.88
N GLY A 125 4.63 0.05 -2.49
CA GLY A 125 4.78 0.20 -3.94
C GLY A 125 4.07 -0.88 -4.75
N LEU A 126 4.01 -2.13 -4.25
CA LEU A 126 3.27 -3.21 -4.90
C LEU A 126 1.76 -2.94 -4.96
N TYR A 127 1.17 -2.36 -3.92
CA TYR A 127 -0.25 -1.98 -3.89
C TYR A 127 -0.54 -0.89 -4.91
N ILE A 128 0.29 0.16 -4.92
CA ILE A 128 0.20 1.26 -5.87
C ILE A 128 0.31 0.74 -7.32
N GLU A 129 1.34 -0.06 -7.59
CA GLU A 129 1.57 -0.56 -8.95
C GLU A 129 0.46 -1.50 -9.42
N ALA A 130 -0.07 -2.35 -8.54
CA ALA A 130 -1.13 -3.30 -8.88
C ALA A 130 -2.43 -2.61 -9.31
N VAL A 131 -2.79 -1.49 -8.68
CA VAL A 131 -4.00 -0.74 -9.05
C VAL A 131 -3.77 0.12 -10.28
N LEU A 132 -2.62 0.77 -10.41
CA LEU A 132 -2.31 1.60 -11.57
C LEU A 132 -2.15 0.81 -12.87
N LYS A 133 -1.55 -0.38 -12.80
CA LYS A 133 -1.41 -1.30 -13.95
C LYS A 133 -2.61 -2.23 -14.15
N GLY A 134 -3.56 -2.24 -13.21
CA GLY A 134 -4.69 -3.15 -13.28
C GLY A 134 -4.23 -4.62 -13.30
N TYR A 135 -3.39 -5.03 -12.34
CA TYR A 135 -2.92 -6.43 -12.28
C TYR A 135 -4.10 -7.39 -12.27
N LYS A 136 -4.05 -8.39 -13.14
CA LYS A 136 -5.07 -9.44 -13.22
C LYS A 136 -4.80 -10.48 -12.14
N LEU A 137 -5.27 -10.19 -10.93
CA LEU A 137 -5.09 -11.05 -9.76
C LEU A 137 -6.25 -12.06 -9.65
N SER A 138 -5.96 -13.22 -9.05
CA SER A 138 -6.95 -14.25 -8.74
C SER A 138 -6.98 -14.50 -7.24
N PRO A 139 -8.15 -14.84 -6.65
CA PRO A 139 -8.26 -15.18 -5.23
C PRO A 139 -7.76 -16.62 -5.00
N VAL A 140 -6.45 -16.79 -5.04
CA VAL A 140 -5.83 -18.12 -4.89
C VAL A 140 -5.61 -18.44 -3.42
N PRO A 141 -6.33 -19.42 -2.85
CA PRO A 141 -6.12 -19.86 -1.48
C PRO A 141 -4.74 -20.50 -1.31
N GLN A 142 -4.29 -20.61 -0.06
CA GLN A 142 -3.09 -21.39 0.26
C GLN A 142 -3.38 -22.88 0.09
N ASN A 143 -2.49 -23.58 -0.61
CA ASN A 143 -2.54 -25.01 -0.80
C ASN A 143 -1.40 -25.67 0.02
N GLN A 144 -1.68 -25.99 1.31
CA GLN A 144 -0.66 -26.53 2.20
C GLN A 144 -0.07 -27.86 1.69
N PRO A 145 -0.85 -28.84 1.21
CA PRO A 145 -0.30 -30.06 0.62
C PRO A 145 0.68 -29.82 -0.53
N LEU A 146 0.38 -28.86 -1.42
CA LEU A 146 1.30 -28.48 -2.49
C LEU A 146 2.57 -27.84 -1.93
N ARG A 147 2.46 -26.95 -0.94
CA ARG A 147 3.61 -26.31 -0.31
C ARG A 147 4.54 -27.33 0.35
N ASP A 148 3.98 -28.28 1.08
CA ASP A 148 4.73 -29.36 1.75
C ASP A 148 5.48 -30.21 0.71
N SER A 149 4.88 -30.47 -0.44
CA SER A 149 5.52 -31.23 -1.54
C SER A 149 6.67 -30.47 -2.23
N LEU A 150 6.69 -29.14 -2.11
CA LEU A 150 7.69 -28.25 -2.70
C LEU A 150 8.75 -27.79 -1.68
N GLU A 151 8.53 -28.05 -0.39
CA GLU A 151 9.46 -27.68 0.66
C GLU A 151 10.81 -28.42 0.50
N GLY A 152 11.90 -27.69 0.70
CA GLY A 152 13.25 -28.24 0.54
C GLY A 152 13.77 -28.34 -0.89
N LYS A 153 12.94 -28.11 -1.91
CA LYS A 153 13.42 -28.08 -3.31
C LYS A 153 14.30 -26.86 -3.58
N PRO A 154 15.38 -27.03 -4.34
CA PRO A 154 16.24 -25.91 -4.74
C PRO A 154 15.49 -24.92 -5.63
N LEU A 155 15.89 -23.64 -5.55
CA LEU A 155 15.26 -22.56 -6.32
C LEU A 155 15.29 -22.80 -7.84
N THR A 156 16.33 -23.46 -8.36
CA THR A 156 16.45 -23.83 -9.76
C THR A 156 15.32 -24.77 -10.20
N GLU A 157 15.06 -25.84 -9.43
CA GLU A 157 13.97 -26.78 -9.71
C GLU A 157 12.60 -26.11 -9.65
N LEU A 158 12.36 -25.28 -8.62
CA LEU A 158 11.13 -24.49 -8.51
C LEU A 158 10.94 -23.53 -9.69
N THR A 159 12.02 -22.95 -10.20
CA THR A 159 11.98 -22.06 -11.37
C THR A 159 11.62 -22.81 -12.64
N GLU A 160 12.16 -24.00 -12.86
CA GLU A 160 11.83 -24.87 -13.99
C GLU A 160 10.33 -25.27 -13.94
N MET A 161 9.86 -25.77 -12.78
CA MET A 161 8.44 -26.11 -12.57
C MET A 161 7.51 -24.92 -12.86
N LEU A 162 7.85 -23.73 -12.37
CA LEU A 162 7.08 -22.52 -12.61
C LEU A 162 7.04 -22.17 -14.10
N THR A 163 8.17 -22.31 -14.80
CA THR A 163 8.27 -22.01 -16.23
C THR A 163 7.38 -22.94 -17.06
N GLU A 164 7.36 -24.22 -16.73
CA GLU A 164 6.48 -25.20 -17.40
C GLU A 164 4.99 -24.89 -17.13
N LEU A 165 4.62 -24.58 -15.88
CA LEU A 165 3.25 -24.23 -15.52
C LEU A 165 2.78 -22.96 -16.25
N LYS A 166 3.63 -21.94 -16.33
CA LYS A 166 3.32 -20.71 -17.06
C LYS A 166 3.13 -20.99 -18.56
N ALA A 167 3.96 -21.82 -19.16
CA ALA A 167 3.81 -22.22 -20.54
C ALA A 167 2.47 -22.94 -20.81
N ARG A 168 2.04 -23.82 -19.88
CA ARG A 168 0.72 -24.48 -19.95
C ARG A 168 -0.45 -23.50 -19.83
N ASN A 169 -0.31 -22.46 -19.02
CA ASN A 169 -1.29 -21.38 -18.84
C ASN A 169 -1.27 -20.36 -19.99
N GLY A 170 -0.43 -20.54 -21.02
CA GLY A 170 -0.26 -19.58 -22.10
C GLY A 170 0.35 -18.24 -21.62
N SER A 171 1.09 -18.26 -20.51
CA SER A 171 1.78 -17.10 -19.94
C SER A 171 3.29 -17.32 -19.94
N VAL A 172 4.06 -16.23 -19.81
CA VAL A 172 5.51 -16.25 -19.77
C VAL A 172 6.02 -15.61 -18.47
N MET A 173 7.25 -15.91 -18.12
CA MET A 173 7.95 -15.24 -17.02
C MET A 173 8.16 -13.76 -17.38
N HIS A 174 7.37 -12.85 -16.81
CA HIS A 174 7.49 -11.42 -17.10
C HIS A 174 8.52 -10.70 -16.22
N ASN A 175 8.91 -11.30 -15.09
CA ASN A 175 9.90 -10.73 -14.17
C ASN A 175 10.65 -11.83 -13.44
N THR A 176 11.77 -11.46 -12.83
CA THR A 176 12.59 -12.36 -11.98
C THR A 176 12.11 -12.38 -10.52
N THR A 177 11.11 -11.58 -10.16
CA THR A 177 10.66 -11.40 -8.78
C THR A 177 10.02 -12.67 -8.21
N ASP A 178 9.34 -13.44 -9.08
CA ASP A 178 8.69 -14.70 -8.68
C ASP A 178 9.71 -15.80 -8.32
N VAL A 179 10.94 -15.65 -8.77
CA VAL A 179 12.03 -16.64 -8.62
C VAL A 179 13.25 -16.10 -7.87
N ASP A 180 13.09 -15.03 -7.08
CA ASP A 180 14.20 -14.50 -6.27
C ASP A 180 14.31 -15.15 -4.89
N SER A 181 13.34 -16.01 -4.51
CA SER A 181 13.37 -16.86 -3.32
C SER A 181 12.47 -18.08 -3.47
N CYS A 182 12.80 -19.16 -2.76
CA CYS A 182 11.98 -20.40 -2.76
C CYS A 182 10.53 -20.12 -2.37
N GLN A 183 10.29 -19.27 -1.35
CA GLN A 183 8.94 -18.94 -0.90
C GLN A 183 8.11 -18.26 -1.99
N ARG A 184 8.71 -17.36 -2.76
CA ARG A 184 8.03 -16.69 -3.89
C ARG A 184 7.80 -17.65 -5.05
N ALA A 185 8.77 -18.49 -5.38
CA ALA A 185 8.61 -19.50 -6.40
C ALA A 185 7.48 -20.49 -6.06
N ILE A 186 7.43 -20.98 -4.81
CA ILE A 186 6.34 -21.84 -4.33
C ILE A 186 4.99 -21.11 -4.44
N ARG A 187 4.89 -19.86 -4.04
CA ARG A 187 3.65 -19.09 -4.19
C ARG A 187 3.25 -18.90 -5.64
N ALA A 188 4.18 -18.63 -6.53
CA ALA A 188 3.92 -18.50 -7.95
C ALA A 188 3.45 -19.82 -8.57
N ILE A 189 4.06 -20.96 -8.20
CA ILE A 189 3.61 -22.30 -8.60
C ILE A 189 2.18 -22.56 -8.10
N GLU A 190 1.88 -22.26 -6.85
CA GLU A 190 0.55 -22.39 -6.27
C GLU A 190 -0.51 -21.59 -7.06
N ILE A 191 -0.19 -20.36 -7.46
CA ILE A 191 -1.07 -19.51 -8.26
C ILE A 191 -1.29 -20.10 -9.66
N GLU A 192 -0.23 -20.52 -10.35
CA GLU A 192 -0.35 -21.08 -11.69
C GLU A 192 -1.07 -22.41 -11.70
N THR A 193 -0.84 -23.27 -10.70
CA THR A 193 -1.57 -24.54 -10.53
C THR A 193 -3.07 -24.29 -10.33
N TYR A 194 -3.42 -23.37 -9.44
CA TYR A 194 -4.82 -23.01 -9.19
C TYR A 194 -5.50 -22.46 -10.45
N ASN A 195 -4.83 -21.60 -11.19
CA ASN A 195 -5.37 -21.02 -12.42
C ASN A 195 -5.61 -22.05 -13.54
N LEU A 196 -4.79 -23.13 -13.60
CA LEU A 196 -5.02 -24.26 -14.52
C LEU A 196 -6.29 -25.05 -14.16
N GLU A 197 -6.50 -25.29 -12.86
CA GLU A 197 -7.62 -26.07 -12.34
C GLU A 197 -8.94 -25.26 -12.36
N HIS A 198 -8.82 -23.93 -12.24
CA HIS A 198 -9.95 -23.00 -12.11
C HIS A 198 -9.86 -21.88 -13.17
N PRO A 199 -10.08 -22.19 -14.45
CA PRO A 199 -10.06 -21.18 -15.50
C PRO A 199 -11.27 -20.26 -15.36
N THR A 200 -11.15 -19.21 -14.57
CA THR A 200 -12.19 -18.19 -14.38
C THR A 200 -12.00 -17.04 -15.38
N PRO A 201 -13.09 -16.49 -15.96
CA PRO A 201 -13.01 -15.23 -16.69
C PRO A 201 -12.45 -14.16 -15.77
N ARG A 202 -11.30 -13.58 -16.12
CA ARG A 202 -10.70 -12.49 -15.35
C ARG A 202 -11.62 -11.28 -15.41
N ARG A 203 -12.08 -10.78 -14.25
CA ARG A 203 -12.86 -9.53 -14.18
C ARG A 203 -12.04 -8.42 -14.86
N GLU A 204 -12.65 -7.74 -15.83
CA GLU A 204 -12.06 -6.52 -16.35
C GLU A 204 -12.08 -5.44 -15.27
N LEU A 205 -10.92 -4.92 -14.94
CA LEU A 205 -10.78 -3.85 -13.98
C LEU A 205 -10.88 -2.50 -14.71
N PRO A 206 -11.50 -1.48 -14.10
CA PRO A 206 -11.56 -0.16 -14.71
C PRO A 206 -10.14 0.40 -14.88
N SER A 207 -9.92 1.11 -15.97
CA SER A 207 -8.67 1.86 -16.16
C SER A 207 -8.57 2.98 -15.14
N VAL A 208 -7.43 3.09 -14.47
CA VAL A 208 -7.13 4.16 -13.51
C VAL A 208 -5.97 4.99 -14.07
N ASP A 209 -6.32 6.09 -14.69
CA ASP A 209 -5.31 7.07 -15.11
C ASP A 209 -4.94 7.97 -13.93
N SER A 210 -3.65 8.12 -13.65
CA SER A 210 -3.16 8.83 -12.48
C SER A 210 -1.93 9.65 -12.76
N ILE A 211 -1.86 10.82 -12.15
CA ILE A 211 -0.63 11.60 -12.01
C ILE A 211 0.08 11.11 -10.75
N ILE A 212 1.33 10.73 -10.88
CA ILE A 212 2.10 10.17 -9.78
C ILE A 212 3.08 11.20 -9.24
N ILE A 213 2.89 11.56 -7.98
CA ILE A 213 3.73 12.49 -7.24
C ILE A 213 4.59 11.69 -6.24
N GLY A 214 5.89 11.82 -6.33
CA GLY A 214 6.84 11.27 -5.38
C GLY A 214 7.30 12.34 -4.39
N ILE A 215 7.21 12.07 -3.08
CA ILE A 215 7.81 12.96 -2.09
C ILE A 215 9.26 12.50 -1.87
N ASP A 216 10.19 13.30 -2.42
CA ASP A 216 11.61 13.05 -2.29
C ASP A 216 12.14 13.64 -0.98
N ILE A 217 12.95 12.86 -0.29
CA ILE A 217 13.58 13.27 0.96
C ILE A 217 15.04 12.86 0.96
N ASP A 218 15.90 13.81 1.31
CA ASP A 218 17.32 13.53 1.49
C ASP A 218 17.55 12.33 2.42
N ARG A 219 18.60 11.58 2.14
CA ARG A 219 18.90 10.33 2.85
C ARG A 219 19.15 10.55 4.33
N ASP A 220 19.93 11.58 4.67
CA ASP A 220 20.35 11.77 6.06
C ASP A 220 19.20 12.39 6.87
N LEU A 221 18.48 13.34 6.30
CA LEU A 221 17.24 13.89 6.87
C LEU A 221 16.19 12.78 7.10
N ARG A 222 16.05 11.86 6.16
CA ARG A 222 15.13 10.72 6.31
C ARG A 222 15.55 9.82 7.47
N ARG A 223 16.84 9.53 7.61
CA ARG A 223 17.37 8.71 8.71
C ARG A 223 17.07 9.36 10.05
N GLU A 224 17.35 10.65 10.18
CA GLU A 224 17.06 11.42 11.39
C GLU A 224 15.56 11.38 11.74
N LYS A 225 14.68 11.64 10.77
CA LYS A 225 13.23 11.58 10.96
C LYS A 225 12.75 10.19 11.36
N ILE A 226 13.30 9.12 10.79
CA ILE A 226 12.96 7.74 11.16
C ILE A 226 13.33 7.46 12.61
N THR A 227 14.56 7.78 13.04
CA THR A 227 15.02 7.56 14.41
C THR A 227 14.17 8.33 15.41
N ARG A 228 13.93 9.62 15.16
CA ARG A 228 13.08 10.48 16.01
C ARG A 228 11.65 9.95 16.12
N ARG A 229 11.07 9.53 15.01
CA ARG A 229 9.71 8.96 14.97
C ARG A 229 9.63 7.63 15.73
N LEU A 230 10.63 6.77 15.61
CA LEU A 230 10.70 5.53 16.38
C LEU A 230 10.75 5.80 17.87
N GLN A 231 11.62 6.72 18.33
CA GLN A 231 11.71 7.11 19.73
C GLN A 231 10.37 7.61 20.26
N LYS A 232 9.77 8.57 19.55
CA LYS A 232 8.47 9.14 19.91
C LYS A 232 7.37 8.05 20.04
N ARG A 233 7.29 7.11 19.12
CA ARG A 233 6.30 6.03 19.18
C ARG A 233 6.50 5.06 20.34
N LEU A 234 7.74 4.78 20.69
CA LEU A 234 8.04 3.99 21.89
C LEU A 234 7.60 4.72 23.17
N GLU A 235 7.80 6.05 23.24
CA GLU A 235 7.32 6.89 24.33
C GLU A 235 5.79 6.99 24.38
N GLU A 236 5.12 6.99 23.23
CA GLU A 236 3.65 7.03 23.10
C GLU A 236 2.96 5.70 23.39
N GLY A 237 3.71 4.63 23.72
CA GLY A 237 3.14 3.36 24.15
C GLY A 237 3.08 2.26 23.07
N MET A 238 3.94 2.30 22.05
CA MET A 238 3.98 1.23 21.03
C MET A 238 4.19 -0.17 21.64
N VAL A 239 4.95 -0.28 22.75
CA VAL A 239 5.15 -1.54 23.45
C VAL A 239 3.86 -2.00 24.13
N ASP A 240 3.11 -1.07 24.71
CA ASP A 240 1.84 -1.37 25.38
C ASP A 240 0.76 -1.79 24.37
N GLU A 241 0.74 -1.19 23.18
CA GLU A 241 -0.14 -1.59 22.07
C GLU A 241 0.08 -3.06 21.68
N VAL A 242 1.33 -3.47 21.47
CA VAL A 242 1.66 -4.85 21.12
C VAL A 242 1.36 -5.82 22.27
N GLN A 243 1.63 -5.39 23.51
CA GLN A 243 1.34 -6.19 24.69
C GLN A 243 -0.17 -6.41 24.88
N ALA A 244 -1.00 -5.41 24.57
CA ALA A 244 -2.45 -5.53 24.61
C ALA A 244 -2.96 -6.58 23.61
N LEU A 245 -2.47 -6.56 22.39
CA LEU A 245 -2.81 -7.54 21.37
C LEU A 245 -2.43 -8.99 21.77
N LEU A 246 -1.26 -9.17 22.37
CA LEU A 246 -0.85 -10.48 22.93
C LEU A 246 -1.78 -10.94 24.07
N ARG A 247 -2.20 -10.02 24.96
CA ARG A 247 -3.13 -10.32 26.06
C ARG A 247 -4.54 -10.68 25.57
N GLU A 248 -4.95 -10.15 24.43
CA GLU A 248 -6.21 -10.50 23.76
C GLU A 248 -6.16 -11.88 23.08
N GLY A 249 -5.00 -12.54 23.08
CA GLY A 249 -4.83 -13.89 22.55
C GLY A 249 -4.39 -13.95 21.09
N ILE A 250 -3.94 -12.83 20.49
CA ILE A 250 -3.36 -12.88 19.15
C ILE A 250 -1.99 -13.58 19.25
N PRO A 251 -1.76 -14.65 18.46
CA PRO A 251 -0.51 -15.39 18.50
C PRO A 251 0.70 -14.50 18.15
N ALA A 252 1.83 -14.73 18.83
CA ALA A 252 3.06 -13.97 18.59
C ALA A 252 3.54 -14.07 17.12
N GLU A 253 3.38 -15.24 16.50
CA GLU A 253 3.69 -15.47 15.10
C GLU A 253 2.86 -14.61 14.13
N ASP A 254 1.58 -14.37 14.45
CA ASP A 254 0.73 -13.48 13.66
C ASP A 254 1.16 -12.02 13.83
N LEU A 255 1.54 -11.59 15.04
CA LEU A 255 2.08 -10.25 15.26
C LEU A 255 3.40 -10.03 14.51
N ILE A 256 4.29 -11.01 14.48
CA ILE A 256 5.53 -10.97 13.70
C ILE A 256 5.26 -10.76 12.19
N TYR A 257 4.12 -11.25 11.68
CA TYR A 257 3.71 -11.07 10.28
C TYR A 257 3.32 -9.62 9.96
N TYR A 258 2.81 -8.83 10.92
CA TYR A 258 2.24 -7.51 10.66
C TYR A 258 3.22 -6.37 10.40
N GLY A 259 4.50 -6.62 10.51
CA GLY A 259 5.51 -5.61 10.14
C GLY A 259 6.68 -5.56 11.11
N LEU A 260 7.55 -4.60 10.87
CA LEU A 260 8.82 -4.51 11.58
C LEU A 260 8.60 -4.18 13.06
N GLU A 261 7.78 -3.19 13.34
CA GLU A 261 7.47 -2.71 14.68
C GLU A 261 6.89 -3.85 15.53
N TYR A 262 5.85 -4.51 15.02
CA TYR A 262 5.21 -5.64 15.72
C TYR A 262 6.17 -6.82 15.90
N LYS A 263 6.96 -7.12 14.87
CA LYS A 263 7.97 -8.18 14.95
C LYS A 263 8.95 -7.95 16.11
N PHE A 264 9.66 -6.83 16.07
CA PHE A 264 10.74 -6.61 17.04
C PHE A 264 10.22 -6.36 18.45
N VAL A 265 9.08 -5.68 18.61
CA VAL A 265 8.44 -5.51 19.92
C VAL A 265 7.92 -6.84 20.46
N THR A 266 7.36 -7.72 19.62
CA THR A 266 6.97 -9.07 20.05
C THR A 266 8.18 -9.89 20.48
N GLU A 267 9.30 -9.87 19.73
CA GLU A 267 10.55 -10.52 20.13
C GLU A 267 11.04 -10.04 21.51
N TYR A 268 10.92 -8.75 21.80
CA TYR A 268 11.23 -8.19 23.11
C TYR A 268 10.26 -8.66 24.20
N LEU A 269 8.96 -8.60 23.98
CA LEU A 269 7.93 -9.00 24.94
C LEU A 269 8.00 -10.50 25.26
N THR A 270 8.40 -11.32 24.28
CA THR A 270 8.64 -12.76 24.45
C THR A 270 10.05 -13.09 24.97
N ARG A 271 10.84 -12.09 25.40
CA ARG A 271 12.18 -12.22 25.99
C ARG A 271 13.24 -12.86 25.08
N GLN A 272 13.08 -12.72 23.77
CA GLN A 272 14.07 -13.21 22.80
C GLN A 272 15.23 -12.20 22.62
N VAL A 273 14.98 -10.92 22.89
CA VAL A 273 15.94 -9.82 22.81
C VAL A 273 15.74 -8.85 23.97
N THR A 274 16.77 -8.09 24.31
CA THR A 274 16.67 -6.96 25.25
C THR A 274 16.01 -5.76 24.60
N TYR A 275 15.59 -4.76 25.38
CA TYR A 275 15.00 -3.51 24.85
C TYR A 275 15.98 -2.77 23.93
N ASP A 276 17.26 -2.67 24.33
CA ASP A 276 18.28 -2.00 23.52
C ASP A 276 18.55 -2.72 22.19
N GLU A 277 18.53 -4.05 22.20
CA GLU A 277 18.65 -4.85 20.99
C GLU A 277 17.44 -4.69 20.09
N MET A 278 16.23 -4.71 20.66
CA MET A 278 14.98 -4.46 19.95
C MET A 278 15.03 -3.10 19.24
N PHE A 279 15.36 -2.03 19.97
CA PHE A 279 15.47 -0.68 19.41
C PHE A 279 16.45 -0.62 18.25
N LYS A 280 17.69 -1.08 18.44
CA LYS A 280 18.74 -1.05 17.41
C LYS A 280 18.35 -1.85 16.16
N ARG A 281 17.83 -3.07 16.35
CA ARG A 281 17.41 -3.94 15.23
C ARG A 281 16.24 -3.34 14.47
N LEU A 282 15.24 -2.81 15.17
CA LEU A 282 14.09 -2.16 14.58
C LEU A 282 14.49 -0.92 13.79
N GLU A 283 15.32 -0.04 14.36
CA GLU A 283 15.82 1.15 13.68
C GLU A 283 16.52 0.79 12.35
N ILE A 284 17.45 -0.17 12.39
CA ILE A 284 18.15 -0.65 11.19
C ILE A 284 17.15 -1.20 10.17
N ALA A 285 16.18 -1.99 10.61
CA ALA A 285 15.17 -2.60 9.74
C ALA A 285 14.28 -1.56 9.06
N ILE A 286 13.88 -0.48 9.76
CA ILE A 286 13.11 0.63 9.19
C ILE A 286 13.95 1.40 8.15
N HIS A 287 15.22 1.66 8.41
CA HIS A 287 16.12 2.28 7.43
C HIS A 287 16.24 1.43 6.15
N GLN A 288 16.39 0.12 6.31
CA GLN A 288 16.42 -0.82 5.17
C GLN A 288 15.08 -0.86 4.43
N PHE A 289 13.96 -0.80 5.17
CA PHE A 289 12.63 -0.75 4.57
C PHE A 289 12.45 0.52 3.72
N ALA A 290 12.80 1.68 4.23
CA ALA A 290 12.77 2.94 3.49
C ALA A 290 13.64 2.90 2.21
N LYS A 291 14.82 2.26 2.28
CA LYS A 291 15.67 2.03 1.09
C LYS A 291 14.97 1.13 0.06
N ARG A 292 14.31 0.04 0.51
CA ARG A 292 13.54 -0.85 -0.39
C ARG A 292 12.37 -0.14 -1.05
N GLN A 293 11.65 0.72 -0.33
CA GLN A 293 10.58 1.55 -0.91
C GLN A 293 11.12 2.41 -2.06
N MET A 294 12.22 3.14 -1.85
CA MET A 294 12.83 3.96 -2.90
C MET A 294 13.33 3.11 -4.08
N THR A 295 13.90 1.93 -3.82
CA THR A 295 14.30 1.00 -4.88
C THR A 295 13.10 0.55 -5.71
N TRP A 296 11.95 0.30 -5.07
CA TRP A 296 10.70 -0.05 -5.76
C TRP A 296 10.21 1.09 -6.65
N PHE A 297 10.15 2.33 -6.13
CA PHE A 297 9.68 3.49 -6.90
C PHE A 297 10.57 3.78 -8.10
N ARG A 298 11.90 3.73 -7.94
CA ARG A 298 12.83 3.79 -9.09
C ARG A 298 12.64 2.62 -10.06
N GLY A 299 12.24 1.46 -9.57
CA GLY A 299 11.83 0.32 -10.39
C GLY A 299 10.56 0.60 -11.18
N MET A 300 9.58 1.31 -10.60
CA MET A 300 8.37 1.74 -11.32
C MET A 300 8.74 2.67 -12.49
N GLU A 301 9.64 3.63 -12.29
CA GLU A 301 10.12 4.50 -13.38
C GLU A 301 10.74 3.70 -14.52
N ARG A 302 11.60 2.71 -14.21
CA ARG A 302 12.16 1.80 -15.23
C ARG A 302 11.10 0.94 -15.95
N ARG A 303 9.95 0.71 -15.32
CA ARG A 303 8.79 0.02 -15.91
C ARG A 303 7.82 0.95 -16.63
N GLY A 304 8.21 2.22 -16.84
CA GLY A 304 7.49 3.20 -17.64
C GLY A 304 6.53 4.11 -16.89
N PHE A 305 6.51 4.11 -15.56
CA PHE A 305 5.76 5.11 -14.81
C PHE A 305 6.50 6.44 -14.78
N VAL A 306 5.79 7.52 -14.97
CA VAL A 306 6.31 8.88 -14.80
C VAL A 306 6.01 9.34 -13.39
N ILE A 307 7.04 9.54 -12.56
CA ILE A 307 6.91 10.02 -11.18
C ILE A 307 7.46 11.44 -11.13
N HIS A 308 6.62 12.38 -10.72
CA HIS A 308 7.01 13.77 -10.51
C HIS A 308 7.50 13.95 -9.07
N TRP A 309 8.81 14.02 -8.89
CA TRP A 309 9.42 14.16 -7.57
C TRP A 309 9.36 15.59 -7.06
N ILE A 310 8.85 15.76 -5.85
CA ILE A 310 8.76 17.03 -5.12
C ILE A 310 9.59 16.92 -3.84
N ASP A 311 10.46 17.90 -3.60
CA ASP A 311 11.30 17.94 -2.41
C ASP A 311 10.44 18.05 -1.13
N SER A 312 10.69 17.16 -0.19
CA SER A 312 10.00 17.13 1.11
C SER A 312 10.22 18.37 1.97
N THR A 313 11.28 19.14 1.71
CA THR A 313 11.65 20.32 2.49
C THR A 313 10.94 21.60 2.06
N LEU A 314 10.31 21.61 0.88
CA LEU A 314 9.52 22.74 0.41
C LEU A 314 8.37 23.08 1.37
N PRO A 315 7.94 24.33 1.47
CA PRO A 315 6.71 24.71 2.17
C PRO A 315 5.49 23.92 1.67
N MET A 316 4.52 23.68 2.54
CA MET A 316 3.32 22.91 2.19
C MET A 316 2.57 23.53 1.00
N GLU A 317 2.37 24.81 1.04
CA GLU A 317 1.67 25.59 0.02
C GLU A 317 2.34 25.42 -1.37
N GLU A 318 3.66 25.50 -1.43
CA GLU A 318 4.41 25.31 -2.67
C GLU A 318 4.28 23.87 -3.22
N LYS A 319 4.30 22.85 -2.34
CA LYS A 319 4.04 21.47 -2.76
C LYS A 319 2.66 21.33 -3.39
N ILE A 320 1.65 21.90 -2.75
CA ILE A 320 0.26 21.80 -3.21
C ILE A 320 0.08 22.51 -4.55
N GLU A 321 0.62 23.72 -4.72
CA GLU A 321 0.54 24.43 -5.99
C GLU A 321 1.22 23.66 -7.13
N ARG A 322 2.40 23.11 -6.92
CA ARG A 322 3.08 22.27 -7.92
C ARG A 322 2.27 21.03 -8.30
N ILE A 323 1.60 20.39 -7.32
CA ILE A 323 0.75 19.24 -7.61
C ILE A 323 -0.46 19.66 -8.46
N LYS A 324 -1.09 20.79 -8.13
CA LYS A 324 -2.23 21.32 -8.89
C LYS A 324 -1.86 21.68 -10.32
N GLU A 325 -0.69 22.30 -10.54
CA GLU A 325 -0.18 22.62 -11.87
C GLU A 325 0.02 21.37 -12.74
N LEU A 326 0.49 20.27 -12.14
CA LEU A 326 0.66 19.00 -12.85
C LEU A 326 -0.67 18.29 -13.12
N TRP A 327 -1.70 18.58 -12.34
CA TRP A 327 -2.99 17.89 -12.40
C TRP A 327 -3.97 18.54 -13.40
N GLN A 328 -3.80 19.81 -13.72
CA GLN A 328 -4.59 20.56 -14.74
C GLN A 328 -4.29 20.07 -16.16
#